data_d8941d9252f9889ea2dd3df4e78f79d1
#
_entry.id   d8941d9252f9889ea2dd3df4e78f79d1
#
_cell.length_a   1.000
_cell.length_b   1.000
_cell.length_c   1.000
_cell.angle_alpha   90.00
_cell.angle_beta   90.00
_cell.angle_gamma   90.00
#
_symmetry.space_group_name_H-M   'P 1'
#
loop_
_entity.id
_entity.type
_entity.pdbx_description
1 polymer ?
#
loop_
_entity_poly.entity_id
_entity_poly.type
_entity_poly.pdbx_seq_one_letter_code
_entity_poly.pdbx_strand_id
1 'polypeptide(L)'
;MEYAENTDSSENAQNKEGTEAVPSLDRQLINRLIDRMTLFDDDLMSRVFDKNIAATELLLRIILGRKLKVISADGQVELKGHEVVGRTITLDVKALDRNGTEIDIEVQGNAEGAHVRRARYHSSVVDSRMLKEGQRFKELKDSYVIFIYKHDKFRKGLPVYHIDRYVRETGKPFEDGSHIVYVNGNYKGDDEIGQLMQDFHQTDPEKMKYSELADSVKHYKDTEKGRETVCEAVEKYGDKREKIGEARGEARGEARGEAKGSTNAVRKLMQNMKLTAEQALDILEITGEKRTEILEQLNEKSDV
;
A
#
# COMPACT_ATOMS: atom_id res chain seq x y z
N MET A 1 10.25 13.84 77.20
CA MET A 1 10.35 14.89 76.16
C MET A 1 10.13 14.18 74.88
N GLU A 2 8.87 14.18 74.46
CA GLU A 2 8.37 13.58 73.24
C GLU A 2 8.30 14.64 72.13
N TYR A 3 8.83 14.31 70.98
CA TYR A 3 8.53 15.05 69.75
C TYR A 3 7.77 14.15 68.81
N ALA A 4 6.55 14.54 68.56
CA ALA A 4 5.68 13.93 67.54
C ALA A 4 6.08 14.43 66.16
N GLU A 5 6.36 13.50 65.24
CA GLU A 5 6.50 13.78 63.83
C GLU A 5 5.17 13.53 63.12
N ASN A 6 4.67 14.57 62.49
CA ASN A 6 3.54 14.55 61.56
C ASN A 6 4.00 13.95 60.24
N THR A 7 3.40 12.84 59.82
CA THR A 7 3.53 12.32 58.46
C THR A 7 2.35 12.75 57.62
N ASP A 8 2.64 13.64 56.71
CA ASP A 8 1.72 14.12 55.66
C ASP A 8 1.65 13.05 54.56
N SER A 9 0.48 12.45 54.41
CA SER A 9 0.20 11.45 53.36
C SER A 9 -0.39 12.15 52.15
N SER A 10 0.47 12.54 51.20
CA SER A 10 0.03 13.00 49.87
C SER A 10 -0.39 11.81 49.05
N GLU A 11 -1.69 11.75 48.77
CA GLU A 11 -2.35 10.81 47.84
C GLU A 11 -1.80 10.97 46.42
N ASN A 12 -1.18 9.92 45.93
CA ASN A 12 -0.77 9.79 44.55
C ASN A 12 -2.00 9.40 43.72
N ALA A 13 -2.71 10.37 43.16
CA ALA A 13 -3.76 10.17 42.17
C ALA A 13 -3.11 9.69 40.85
N GLN A 14 -3.10 8.38 40.65
CA GLN A 14 -2.80 7.79 39.34
C GLN A 14 -3.89 8.21 38.36
N ASN A 15 -3.51 9.07 37.42
CA ASN A 15 -4.29 9.35 36.20
C ASN A 15 -4.44 8.04 35.42
N LYS A 16 -5.61 7.42 35.54
CA LYS A 16 -6.10 6.46 34.55
C LYS A 16 -6.53 7.27 33.33
N GLU A 17 -5.72 7.30 32.32
CA GLU A 17 -6.15 7.70 30.98
C GLU A 17 -7.28 6.75 30.59
N GLY A 18 -8.51 7.25 30.65
CA GLY A 18 -9.68 6.58 30.14
C GLY A 18 -9.59 6.51 28.63
N THR A 19 -9.51 5.32 28.08
CA THR A 19 -9.88 5.08 26.68
C THR A 19 -11.31 5.59 26.51
N GLU A 20 -11.47 6.73 25.84
CA GLU A 20 -12.78 7.24 25.44
C GLU A 20 -13.47 6.17 24.60
N ALA A 21 -14.60 5.67 25.10
CA ALA A 21 -15.40 4.70 24.35
C ALA A 21 -15.94 5.39 23.10
N VAL A 22 -15.58 4.86 21.93
CA VAL A 22 -16.11 5.29 20.62
C VAL A 22 -17.65 5.40 20.72
N PRO A 23 -18.27 6.50 20.28
CA PRO A 23 -19.70 6.68 20.36
C PRO A 23 -20.45 5.50 19.71
N SER A 24 -21.55 5.05 20.31
CA SER A 24 -22.30 3.87 19.86
C SER A 24 -22.78 3.93 18.40
N LEU A 25 -22.94 5.14 17.87
CA LEU A 25 -23.33 5.40 16.49
C LEU A 25 -22.19 5.07 15.51
N ASP A 26 -20.96 5.41 15.88
CA ASP A 26 -19.76 5.14 15.06
C ASP A 26 -19.49 3.63 15.01
N ARG A 27 -19.66 2.92 16.11
CA ARG A 27 -19.50 1.46 16.18
C ARG A 27 -20.51 0.72 15.27
N GLN A 28 -21.75 1.20 15.16
CA GLN A 28 -22.72 0.64 14.23
C GLN A 28 -22.35 0.87 12.76
N LEU A 29 -21.80 2.03 12.45
CA LEU A 29 -21.33 2.36 11.10
C LEU A 29 -20.14 1.46 10.72
N ILE A 30 -19.17 1.32 11.60
CA ILE A 30 -18.01 0.45 11.40
C ILE A 30 -18.43 -1.00 11.20
N ASN A 31 -19.36 -1.52 12.02
CA ASN A 31 -19.87 -2.87 11.85
C ASN A 31 -20.52 -3.08 10.47
N ARG A 32 -21.29 -2.10 9.96
CA ARG A 32 -21.86 -2.17 8.61
C ARG A 32 -20.79 -2.12 7.51
N LEU A 33 -19.69 -1.42 7.75
CA LEU A 33 -18.55 -1.44 6.83
C LEU A 33 -17.90 -2.81 6.79
N ILE A 34 -17.63 -3.42 7.96
CA ILE A 34 -17.06 -4.78 8.08
C ILE A 34 -17.95 -5.81 7.36
N ASP A 35 -19.27 -5.73 7.53
CA ASP A 35 -20.21 -6.65 6.85
C ASP A 35 -20.11 -6.58 5.33
N ARG A 36 -19.79 -5.41 4.78
CA ARG A 36 -19.65 -5.18 3.33
C ARG A 36 -18.24 -5.44 2.78
N MET A 37 -17.25 -5.60 3.66
CA MET A 37 -15.88 -5.88 3.22
C MET A 37 -15.79 -7.18 2.45
N THR A 38 -14.89 -7.22 1.51
CA THR A 38 -14.49 -8.34 0.69
C THR A 38 -12.99 -8.56 0.82
N LEU A 39 -12.43 -9.60 0.25
CA LEU A 39 -10.98 -9.80 0.23
C LEU A 39 -10.26 -8.81 -0.71
N PHE A 40 -10.97 -7.89 -1.38
CA PHE A 40 -10.37 -6.73 -2.06
C PHE A 40 -10.19 -5.52 -1.13
N ASP A 41 -10.62 -5.61 0.11
CA ASP A 41 -10.41 -4.58 1.13
C ASP A 41 -9.17 -4.94 1.96
N ASP A 42 -8.14 -4.10 1.91
CA ASP A 42 -6.80 -4.34 2.48
C ASP A 42 -6.86 -4.74 3.96
N ASP A 43 -7.75 -4.10 4.74
CA ASP A 43 -7.88 -4.32 6.18
C ASP A 43 -8.40 -5.72 6.51
N LEU A 44 -9.35 -6.25 5.75
CA LEU A 44 -9.85 -7.61 5.92
C LEU A 44 -8.84 -8.63 5.36
N MET A 45 -8.33 -8.40 4.14
CA MET A 45 -7.44 -9.32 3.45
C MET A 45 -6.17 -9.59 4.25
N SER A 46 -5.49 -8.53 4.70
CA SER A 46 -4.27 -8.67 5.48
C SER A 46 -4.47 -9.48 6.77
N ARG A 47 -5.64 -9.38 7.41
CA ARG A 47 -5.98 -10.16 8.60
C ARG A 47 -6.28 -11.62 8.26
N VAL A 48 -7.03 -11.87 7.19
CA VAL A 48 -7.38 -13.23 6.74
C VAL A 48 -6.15 -14.05 6.42
N PHE A 49 -5.11 -13.43 5.88
CA PHE A 49 -3.86 -14.11 5.50
C PHE A 49 -2.76 -14.03 6.57
N ASP A 50 -2.87 -13.15 7.58
CA ASP A 50 -1.86 -13.05 8.64
C ASP A 50 -1.77 -14.36 9.44
N LYS A 51 -0.57 -14.97 9.44
CA LYS A 51 -0.30 -16.29 10.05
C LYS A 51 -1.17 -17.43 9.52
N ASN A 52 -1.95 -17.22 8.48
CA ASN A 52 -2.82 -18.23 7.89
C ASN A 52 -2.12 -18.97 6.76
N ILE A 53 -1.34 -20.00 7.14
CA ILE A 53 -0.58 -20.81 6.20
C ILE A 53 -1.51 -21.53 5.20
N ALA A 54 -2.66 -22.06 5.69
CA ALA A 54 -3.58 -22.84 4.85
C ALA A 54 -4.19 -21.99 3.73
N ALA A 55 -4.70 -20.80 4.06
CA ALA A 55 -5.24 -19.86 3.07
C ALA A 55 -4.15 -19.42 2.08
N THR A 56 -2.93 -19.17 2.56
CA THR A 56 -1.81 -18.75 1.70
C THR A 56 -1.37 -19.88 0.77
N GLU A 57 -1.23 -21.11 1.25
CA GLU A 57 -0.92 -22.28 0.42
C GLU A 57 -1.99 -22.53 -0.65
N LEU A 58 -3.28 -22.40 -0.28
CA LEU A 58 -4.40 -22.51 -1.19
C LEU A 58 -4.30 -21.47 -2.32
N LEU A 59 -4.16 -20.20 -1.96
CA LEU A 59 -4.08 -19.09 -2.90
C LEU A 59 -2.90 -19.27 -3.86
N LEU A 60 -1.71 -19.54 -3.33
CA LEU A 60 -0.51 -19.72 -4.14
C LEU A 60 -0.59 -20.97 -5.04
N ARG A 61 -1.19 -22.07 -4.56
CA ARG A 61 -1.42 -23.27 -5.37
C ARG A 61 -2.30 -22.96 -6.59
N ILE A 62 -3.36 -22.21 -6.37
CA ILE A 62 -4.31 -21.84 -7.44
C ILE A 62 -3.66 -20.89 -8.44
N ILE A 63 -3.00 -19.83 -7.97
CA ILE A 63 -2.42 -18.81 -8.85
C ILE A 63 -1.20 -19.32 -9.62
N LEU A 64 -0.31 -20.06 -8.95
CA LEU A 64 0.94 -20.52 -9.56
C LEU A 64 0.81 -21.92 -10.22
N GLY A 65 -0.34 -22.58 -10.08
CA GLY A 65 -0.58 -23.91 -10.66
C GLY A 65 0.29 -25.02 -10.08
N ARG A 66 0.93 -24.80 -8.93
CA ARG A 66 1.83 -25.76 -8.27
C ARG A 66 1.68 -25.72 -6.75
N LYS A 67 1.91 -26.84 -6.10
CA LYS A 67 1.93 -26.91 -4.63
C LYS A 67 3.22 -26.27 -4.09
N LEU A 68 3.07 -25.37 -3.16
CA LEU A 68 4.14 -24.76 -2.36
C LEU A 68 3.95 -25.14 -0.90
N LYS A 69 5.04 -25.30 -0.18
CA LYS A 69 5.02 -25.51 1.26
C LYS A 69 5.41 -24.20 1.95
N VAL A 70 4.42 -23.43 2.33
CA VAL A 70 4.61 -22.16 3.03
C VAL A 70 5.05 -22.41 4.47
N ILE A 71 6.04 -21.68 4.94
CA ILE A 71 6.55 -21.76 6.32
C ILE A 71 6.22 -20.50 7.14
N SER A 72 5.98 -19.36 6.48
CA SER A 72 5.42 -18.18 7.12
C SER A 72 4.54 -17.39 6.16
N ALA A 73 3.53 -16.74 6.71
CA ALA A 73 2.69 -15.76 6.04
C ALA A 73 2.43 -14.63 7.02
N ASP A 74 2.86 -13.43 6.69
CA ASP A 74 2.82 -12.26 7.57
C ASP A 74 2.07 -11.12 6.86
N GLY A 75 0.99 -10.63 7.48
CA GLY A 75 0.20 -9.51 6.98
C GLY A 75 0.80 -8.16 7.32
N GLN A 76 0.63 -7.16 6.44
CA GLN A 76 1.05 -5.77 6.62
C GLN A 76 2.53 -5.60 7.02
N VAL A 77 3.43 -6.23 6.26
CA VAL A 77 4.88 -6.19 6.51
C VAL A 77 5.47 -4.90 5.96
N GLU A 78 5.96 -4.03 6.82
CA GLU A 78 6.65 -2.81 6.43
C GLU A 78 8.11 -3.09 6.07
N LEU A 79 8.50 -2.79 4.85
CA LEU A 79 9.87 -2.85 4.36
C LEU A 79 10.40 -1.43 4.18
N LYS A 80 11.25 -0.99 5.12
CA LYS A 80 11.93 0.32 5.04
C LYS A 80 12.95 0.32 3.92
N GLY A 81 13.07 1.43 3.18
CA GLY A 81 14.15 1.62 2.22
C GLY A 81 15.53 1.49 2.89
N HIS A 82 16.54 1.00 2.16
CA HIS A 82 17.90 0.83 2.68
C HIS A 82 18.60 2.14 3.02
N GLU A 83 18.18 3.26 2.45
CA GLU A 83 18.72 4.59 2.70
C GLU A 83 17.69 5.47 3.42
N VAL A 84 18.18 6.51 4.09
CA VAL A 84 17.36 7.50 4.82
C VAL A 84 16.28 8.15 3.91
N VAL A 85 16.47 8.10 2.59
CA VAL A 85 15.60 8.72 1.56
C VAL A 85 14.82 7.67 0.73
N GLY A 86 15.04 6.37 0.94
CA GLY A 86 14.35 5.29 0.19
C GLY A 86 12.87 5.21 0.54
N ARG A 87 12.01 5.05 -0.49
CA ARG A 87 10.56 4.87 -0.27
C ARG A 87 10.30 3.55 0.46
N THR A 88 9.72 3.64 1.64
CA THR A 88 9.17 2.50 2.37
C THR A 88 7.96 1.92 1.61
N ILE A 89 7.87 0.60 1.57
CA ILE A 89 6.69 -0.11 1.08
C ILE A 89 6.11 -0.96 2.22
N THR A 90 4.81 -1.14 2.20
CA THR A 90 4.12 -2.12 3.04
C THR A 90 3.63 -3.22 2.11
N LEU A 91 4.01 -4.46 2.39
CA LEU A 91 3.50 -5.64 1.71
C LEU A 91 2.18 -6.05 2.37
N ASP A 92 1.15 -6.28 1.56
CA ASP A 92 -0.15 -6.70 2.09
C ASP A 92 -0.02 -8.08 2.75
N VAL A 93 0.65 -9.04 2.09
CA VAL A 93 1.05 -10.32 2.69
C VAL A 93 2.45 -10.69 2.19
N LYS A 94 3.37 -10.98 3.11
CA LYS A 94 4.66 -11.57 2.82
C LYS A 94 4.64 -13.06 3.18
N ALA A 95 4.90 -13.92 2.22
CA ALA A 95 5.03 -15.37 2.46
C ALA A 95 6.45 -15.85 2.15
N LEU A 96 6.87 -16.91 2.85
CA LEU A 96 8.12 -17.60 2.63
C LEU A 96 7.83 -19.09 2.48
N ASP A 97 8.38 -19.72 1.42
CA ASP A 97 8.28 -21.17 1.25
C ASP A 97 9.48 -21.91 1.84
N ARG A 98 9.39 -23.24 1.88
CA ARG A 98 10.45 -24.12 2.40
C ARG A 98 11.77 -24.03 1.61
N ASN A 99 11.73 -23.60 0.36
CA ASN A 99 12.93 -23.48 -0.49
C ASN A 99 13.63 -22.13 -0.31
N GLY A 100 13.03 -21.23 0.47
CA GLY A 100 13.49 -19.87 0.68
C GLY A 100 12.97 -18.88 -0.38
N THR A 101 11.97 -19.28 -1.19
CA THR A 101 11.28 -18.39 -2.12
C THR A 101 10.52 -17.33 -1.33
N GLU A 102 10.77 -16.07 -1.59
CA GLU A 102 10.00 -14.96 -1.01
C GLU A 102 8.86 -14.55 -1.94
N ILE A 103 7.68 -14.39 -1.37
CA ILE A 103 6.45 -14.10 -2.12
C ILE A 103 5.77 -12.88 -1.49
N ASP A 104 5.59 -11.86 -2.29
CA ASP A 104 4.82 -10.65 -1.99
C ASP A 104 3.46 -10.78 -2.68
N ILE A 105 2.37 -10.72 -1.90
CA ILE A 105 1.00 -10.79 -2.41
C ILE A 105 0.34 -9.44 -2.12
N GLU A 106 -0.04 -8.75 -3.19
CA GLU A 106 -0.66 -7.42 -3.17
C GLU A 106 -2.09 -7.50 -3.70
N VAL A 107 -3.05 -6.99 -2.96
CA VAL A 107 -4.44 -6.87 -3.43
C VAL A 107 -4.76 -5.41 -3.73
N GLN A 108 -5.21 -5.13 -4.93
CA GLN A 108 -5.36 -3.75 -5.40
C GLN A 108 -6.75 -3.49 -6.01
N GLY A 109 -7.47 -2.55 -5.39
CA GLY A 109 -8.79 -2.12 -5.89
C GLY A 109 -8.74 -1.12 -7.05
N ASN A 110 -7.63 -0.40 -7.25
CA ASN A 110 -7.50 0.67 -8.22
C ASN A 110 -6.31 0.51 -9.17
N ALA A 111 -6.34 1.23 -10.30
CA ALA A 111 -5.34 1.10 -11.36
C ALA A 111 -3.96 1.66 -10.97
N GLU A 112 -3.89 2.65 -10.11
CA GLU A 112 -2.63 3.24 -9.63
C GLU A 112 -1.91 2.25 -8.71
N GLY A 113 -2.63 1.61 -7.79
CA GLY A 113 -2.08 0.57 -6.93
C GLY A 113 -1.51 -0.61 -7.72
N ALA A 114 -2.17 -1.04 -8.80
CA ALA A 114 -1.71 -2.12 -9.68
C ALA A 114 -0.77 -1.66 -10.81
N HIS A 115 -0.06 -0.52 -10.66
CA HIS A 115 0.82 0.00 -11.71
C HIS A 115 2.08 -0.86 -11.89
N VAL A 116 2.46 -1.16 -13.14
CA VAL A 116 3.59 -2.05 -13.48
C VAL A 116 4.95 -1.59 -12.90
N ARG A 117 5.16 -0.27 -12.73
CA ARG A 117 6.37 0.25 -12.08
C ARG A 117 6.38 0.00 -10.58
N ARG A 118 5.20 -0.07 -9.94
CA ARG A 118 5.07 -0.47 -8.53
C ARG A 118 5.48 -1.93 -8.37
N ALA A 119 4.99 -2.82 -9.21
CA ALA A 119 5.38 -4.24 -9.18
C ALA A 119 6.90 -4.42 -9.33
N ARG A 120 7.53 -3.70 -10.28
CA ARG A 120 8.98 -3.69 -10.43
C ARG A 120 9.70 -3.19 -9.17
N TYR A 121 9.17 -2.13 -8.53
CA TYR A 121 9.77 -1.58 -7.31
C TYR A 121 9.67 -2.56 -6.15
N HIS A 122 8.52 -3.20 -5.95
CA HIS A 122 8.32 -4.26 -4.95
C HIS A 122 9.31 -5.41 -5.17
N SER A 123 9.42 -5.95 -6.39
CA SER A 123 10.41 -6.97 -6.75
C SER A 123 11.83 -6.57 -6.36
N SER A 124 12.25 -5.34 -6.68
CA SER A 124 13.60 -4.86 -6.33
C SER A 124 13.82 -4.73 -4.82
N VAL A 125 12.80 -4.33 -4.05
CA VAL A 125 12.90 -4.21 -2.59
C VAL A 125 12.94 -5.58 -1.92
N VAL A 126 12.16 -6.54 -2.41
CA VAL A 126 12.18 -7.94 -1.94
C VAL A 126 13.57 -8.54 -2.20
N ASP A 127 14.05 -8.50 -3.45
CA ASP A 127 15.37 -9.05 -3.84
C ASP A 127 16.51 -8.44 -3.03
N SER A 128 16.50 -7.13 -2.81
CA SER A 128 17.56 -6.41 -2.07
C SER A 128 17.72 -6.84 -0.61
N ARG A 129 16.76 -7.58 -0.06
CA ARG A 129 16.72 -8.02 1.33
C ARG A 129 17.02 -9.50 1.53
N MET A 130 17.04 -10.28 0.44
CA MET A 130 17.28 -11.70 0.51
C MET A 130 18.73 -12.05 0.82
N LEU A 131 19.68 -11.24 0.34
CA LEU A 131 21.12 -11.48 0.57
C LEU A 131 21.64 -10.61 1.71
N LYS A 132 22.46 -11.24 2.55
CA LYS A 132 23.26 -10.53 3.57
C LYS A 132 24.61 -10.16 3.00
N GLU A 133 25.28 -9.22 3.65
CA GLU A 133 26.65 -8.86 3.32
C GLU A 133 27.57 -10.09 3.28
N GLY A 134 28.39 -10.20 2.23
CA GLY A 134 29.28 -11.32 2.01
C GLY A 134 28.68 -12.54 1.31
N GLN A 135 27.33 -12.62 1.15
CA GLN A 135 26.71 -13.69 0.38
C GLN A 135 26.88 -13.47 -1.14
N ARG A 136 26.98 -14.58 -1.88
CA ARG A 136 27.16 -14.52 -3.34
C ARG A 136 25.81 -14.37 -4.05
N PHE A 137 25.75 -13.62 -5.14
CA PHE A 137 24.53 -13.43 -5.93
C PHE A 137 23.85 -14.73 -6.39
N LYS A 138 24.61 -15.80 -6.63
CA LYS A 138 24.06 -17.13 -6.96
C LYS A 138 23.26 -17.80 -5.82
N GLU A 139 23.32 -17.24 -4.62
CA GLU A 139 22.56 -17.72 -3.45
C GLU A 139 21.19 -17.04 -3.33
N LEU A 140 20.95 -16.01 -4.18
CA LEU A 140 19.63 -15.35 -4.28
C LEU A 140 18.59 -16.41 -4.66
N LYS A 141 17.49 -16.41 -3.92
CA LYS A 141 16.36 -17.31 -4.15
C LYS A 141 15.36 -16.67 -5.11
N ASP A 142 14.44 -17.49 -5.61
CA ASP A 142 13.34 -16.98 -6.42
C ASP A 142 12.46 -16.03 -5.62
N SER A 143 11.94 -15.02 -6.30
CA SER A 143 10.96 -14.07 -5.76
C SER A 143 9.72 -13.99 -6.62
N TYR A 144 8.57 -13.86 -5.98
CA TYR A 144 7.29 -13.63 -6.65
C TYR A 144 6.66 -12.35 -6.11
N VAL A 145 6.23 -11.47 -7.00
CA VAL A 145 5.37 -10.33 -6.68
C VAL A 145 4.04 -10.54 -7.38
N ILE A 146 3.00 -10.86 -6.60
CA ILE A 146 1.68 -11.24 -7.11
C ILE A 146 0.71 -10.09 -6.84
N PHE A 147 0.19 -9.48 -7.91
CA PHE A 147 -0.86 -8.48 -7.83
C PHE A 147 -2.22 -9.11 -8.15
N ILE A 148 -3.09 -9.21 -7.15
CA ILE A 148 -4.50 -9.57 -7.34
C ILE A 148 -5.25 -8.25 -7.55
N TYR A 149 -5.44 -7.88 -8.82
CA TYR A 149 -6.07 -6.63 -9.18
C TYR A 149 -7.56 -6.82 -9.44
N LYS A 150 -8.41 -6.05 -8.78
CA LYS A 150 -9.88 -6.15 -8.86
C LYS A 150 -10.45 -6.15 -10.29
N HIS A 151 -9.70 -5.60 -11.25
CA HIS A 151 -10.05 -5.57 -12.66
C HIS A 151 -9.01 -6.31 -13.50
N ASP A 152 -9.23 -6.41 -14.82
CA ASP A 152 -8.24 -6.96 -15.76
C ASP A 152 -7.18 -5.91 -16.14
N LYS A 153 -5.96 -6.07 -15.63
CA LYS A 153 -4.84 -5.12 -15.85
C LYS A 153 -4.52 -4.92 -17.33
N PHE A 154 -4.54 -6.00 -18.10
CA PHE A 154 -4.13 -5.99 -19.50
C PHE A 154 -5.31 -6.06 -20.48
N ARG A 155 -6.54 -6.17 -19.99
CA ARG A 155 -7.78 -6.18 -20.77
C ARG A 155 -7.80 -7.27 -21.86
N LYS A 156 -7.24 -8.46 -21.57
CA LYS A 156 -7.21 -9.61 -22.49
C LYS A 156 -8.13 -10.75 -22.04
N GLY A 157 -8.81 -10.61 -20.90
CA GLY A 157 -9.73 -11.61 -20.38
C GLY A 157 -9.06 -12.86 -19.80
N LEU A 158 -7.73 -12.91 -19.75
CA LEU A 158 -7.04 -14.06 -19.15
C LEU A 158 -7.15 -14.05 -17.62
N PRO A 159 -7.17 -15.24 -16.98
CA PRO A 159 -7.24 -15.34 -15.52
C PRO A 159 -5.98 -14.82 -14.83
N VAL A 160 -4.81 -15.13 -15.39
CA VAL A 160 -3.49 -14.78 -14.85
C VAL A 160 -2.56 -14.34 -15.97
N TYR A 161 -1.69 -13.41 -15.67
CA TYR A 161 -0.62 -12.93 -16.54
C TYR A 161 0.72 -13.10 -15.81
N HIS A 162 1.62 -13.88 -16.40
CA HIS A 162 2.98 -14.06 -15.93
C HIS A 162 3.91 -13.10 -16.67
N ILE A 163 4.75 -12.39 -15.94
CA ILE A 163 5.69 -11.42 -16.46
C ILE A 163 7.08 -11.85 -16.06
N ASP A 164 7.83 -12.39 -17.01
CA ASP A 164 9.19 -12.85 -16.86
C ASP A 164 10.13 -12.08 -17.81
N ARG A 165 11.43 -12.15 -17.57
CA ARG A 165 12.43 -11.54 -18.44
C ARG A 165 12.89 -12.52 -19.51
N TYR A 166 13.18 -11.99 -20.70
CA TYR A 166 13.63 -12.75 -21.86
C TYR A 166 14.87 -12.11 -22.47
N VAL A 167 15.78 -12.95 -22.96
CA VAL A 167 16.88 -12.51 -23.81
C VAL A 167 16.30 -12.18 -25.18
N ARG A 168 16.27 -10.90 -25.53
CA ARG A 168 15.58 -10.37 -26.71
C ARG A 168 16.04 -11.02 -28.02
N GLU A 169 17.35 -11.24 -28.14
CA GLU A 169 18.00 -11.74 -29.36
C GLU A 169 17.71 -13.22 -29.60
N THR A 170 17.41 -13.99 -28.55
CA THR A 170 17.20 -15.43 -28.64
C THR A 170 15.76 -15.84 -28.38
N GLY A 171 14.94 -14.94 -27.82
CA GLY A 171 13.59 -15.23 -27.34
C GLY A 171 13.51 -16.21 -26.16
N LYS A 172 14.66 -16.56 -25.56
CA LYS A 172 14.72 -17.49 -24.44
C LYS A 172 14.48 -16.78 -23.10
N PRO A 173 13.87 -17.46 -22.09
CA PRO A 173 13.80 -16.95 -20.73
C PRO A 173 15.18 -16.57 -20.20
N PHE A 174 15.24 -15.51 -19.39
CA PHE A 174 16.49 -15.08 -18.75
C PHE A 174 16.82 -15.92 -17.50
N GLU A 175 15.79 -16.55 -16.90
CA GLU A 175 15.89 -17.48 -15.77
C GLU A 175 16.58 -16.89 -14.53
N ASP A 176 16.30 -15.62 -14.23
CA ASP A 176 16.89 -14.92 -13.10
C ASP A 176 16.15 -15.13 -11.77
N GLY A 177 15.05 -15.90 -11.77
CA GLY A 177 14.26 -16.25 -10.58
C GLY A 177 13.37 -15.13 -10.04
N SER A 178 13.24 -14.02 -10.76
CA SER A 178 12.36 -12.92 -10.36
C SER A 178 11.11 -12.88 -11.21
N HIS A 179 9.94 -13.06 -10.59
CA HIS A 179 8.65 -13.23 -11.25
C HIS A 179 7.64 -12.20 -10.80
N ILE A 180 6.89 -11.63 -11.73
CA ILE A 180 5.74 -10.77 -11.44
C ILE A 180 4.49 -11.44 -12.02
N VAL A 181 3.44 -11.54 -11.22
CA VAL A 181 2.18 -12.17 -11.61
C VAL A 181 1.03 -11.19 -11.40
N TYR A 182 0.17 -11.02 -12.40
CA TYR A 182 -1.09 -10.29 -12.26
C TYR A 182 -2.26 -11.24 -12.36
N VAL A 183 -3.11 -11.25 -11.34
CA VAL A 183 -4.36 -12.00 -11.32
C VAL A 183 -5.51 -11.05 -11.69
N ASN A 184 -6.33 -11.47 -12.64
CA ASN A 184 -7.51 -10.74 -13.06
C ASN A 184 -8.66 -10.95 -12.08
N GLY A 185 -8.87 -10.01 -11.16
CA GLY A 185 -9.94 -10.09 -10.16
C GLY A 185 -11.36 -10.05 -10.73
N ASN A 186 -11.53 -9.66 -12.01
CA ASN A 186 -12.83 -9.67 -12.68
C ASN A 186 -13.05 -10.94 -13.53
N TYR A 187 -12.16 -11.93 -13.43
CA TYR A 187 -12.29 -13.19 -14.14
C TYR A 187 -13.43 -14.04 -13.55
N LYS A 188 -14.27 -14.62 -14.42
CA LYS A 188 -15.49 -15.36 -14.05
C LYS A 188 -15.55 -16.77 -14.67
N GLY A 189 -14.38 -17.37 -14.91
CA GLY A 189 -14.33 -18.78 -15.39
C GLY A 189 -14.80 -19.76 -14.32
N ASP A 190 -15.12 -20.98 -14.76
CA ASP A 190 -15.55 -22.06 -13.87
C ASP A 190 -14.35 -22.84 -13.27
N ASP A 191 -13.12 -22.40 -13.56
CA ASP A 191 -11.89 -22.96 -13.03
C ASP A 191 -11.58 -22.48 -11.59
N GLU A 192 -10.52 -23.03 -11.00
CA GLU A 192 -10.11 -22.69 -9.62
C GLU A 192 -9.84 -21.18 -9.43
N ILE A 193 -9.31 -20.49 -10.45
CA ILE A 193 -9.05 -19.05 -10.36
C ILE A 193 -10.36 -18.27 -10.38
N GLY A 194 -11.33 -18.65 -11.25
CA GLY A 194 -12.64 -18.02 -11.26
C GLY A 194 -13.40 -18.22 -9.96
N GLN A 195 -13.31 -19.39 -9.35
CA GLN A 195 -13.89 -19.68 -8.04
C GLN A 195 -13.19 -18.87 -6.93
N LEU A 196 -11.85 -18.76 -6.96
CA LEU A 196 -11.11 -17.93 -6.03
C LEU A 196 -11.51 -16.46 -6.14
N MET A 197 -11.65 -15.92 -7.37
CA MET A 197 -12.07 -14.54 -7.57
C MET A 197 -13.53 -14.31 -7.15
N GLN A 198 -14.42 -15.31 -7.26
CA GLN A 198 -15.75 -15.24 -6.67
C GLN A 198 -15.68 -15.07 -5.15
N ASP A 199 -14.82 -15.83 -4.46
CA ASP A 199 -14.60 -15.70 -3.02
C ASP A 199 -14.02 -14.33 -2.65
N PHE A 200 -13.11 -13.80 -3.47
CA PHE A 200 -12.55 -12.46 -3.26
C PHE A 200 -13.59 -11.34 -3.35
N HIS A 201 -14.68 -11.53 -4.11
CA HIS A 201 -15.80 -10.60 -4.18
C HIS A 201 -16.92 -10.89 -3.17
N GLN A 202 -16.86 -12.02 -2.48
CA GLN A 202 -17.93 -12.45 -1.59
C GLN A 202 -17.91 -11.70 -0.26
N THR A 203 -19.06 -11.17 0.14
CA THR A 203 -19.24 -10.51 1.45
C THR A 203 -19.71 -11.48 2.53
N ASP A 204 -20.39 -12.58 2.13
CA ASP A 204 -20.98 -13.58 3.01
C ASP A 204 -20.09 -14.83 3.04
N PRO A 205 -19.41 -15.13 4.18
CA PRO A 205 -18.51 -16.27 4.25
C PRO A 205 -19.20 -17.63 4.01
N GLU A 206 -20.50 -17.74 4.30
CA GLU A 206 -21.25 -18.99 4.08
C GLU A 206 -21.42 -19.32 2.58
N LYS A 207 -21.19 -18.36 1.69
CA LYS A 207 -21.27 -18.53 0.23
C LYS A 207 -19.90 -18.71 -0.45
N MET A 208 -18.84 -18.65 0.32
CA MET A 208 -17.49 -18.86 -0.22
C MET A 208 -17.26 -20.34 -0.56
N LYS A 209 -16.43 -20.57 -1.58
CA LYS A 209 -16.14 -21.91 -2.12
C LYS A 209 -15.02 -22.61 -1.33
N TYR A 210 -14.03 -21.86 -0.87
CA TYR A 210 -12.86 -22.38 -0.19
C TYR A 210 -12.98 -22.19 1.31
N SER A 211 -13.04 -23.29 2.05
CA SER A 211 -13.20 -23.31 3.53
C SER A 211 -12.07 -22.56 4.22
N GLU A 212 -10.84 -22.66 3.70
CA GLU A 212 -9.66 -22.02 4.28
C GLU A 212 -9.79 -20.49 4.30
N LEU A 213 -10.51 -19.91 3.33
CA LEU A 213 -10.84 -18.49 3.28
C LEU A 213 -12.12 -18.20 4.06
N ALA A 214 -13.17 -19.00 3.88
CA ALA A 214 -14.48 -18.84 4.50
C ALA A 214 -14.38 -18.80 6.03
N ASP A 215 -13.68 -19.74 6.64
CA ASP A 215 -13.51 -19.84 8.10
C ASP A 215 -12.80 -18.61 8.66
N SER A 216 -11.79 -18.12 7.95
CA SER A 216 -11.05 -16.94 8.38
C SER A 216 -11.88 -15.66 8.22
N VAL A 217 -12.57 -15.47 7.08
CA VAL A 217 -13.48 -14.34 6.87
C VAL A 217 -14.60 -14.36 7.91
N LYS A 218 -15.20 -15.52 8.20
CA LYS A 218 -16.21 -15.71 9.23
C LYS A 218 -15.70 -15.31 10.60
N HIS A 219 -14.47 -15.71 10.96
CA HIS A 219 -13.87 -15.29 12.23
C HIS A 219 -13.85 -13.77 12.38
N TYR A 220 -13.37 -13.06 11.36
CA TYR A 220 -13.23 -11.59 11.42
C TYR A 220 -14.57 -10.84 11.29
N LYS A 221 -15.59 -11.44 10.67
CA LYS A 221 -16.90 -10.79 10.50
C LYS A 221 -17.90 -11.13 11.59
N ASP A 222 -17.86 -12.35 12.13
CA ASP A 222 -18.93 -12.85 13.01
C ASP A 222 -18.54 -12.88 14.49
N THR A 223 -17.23 -12.90 14.82
CA THR A 223 -16.81 -12.87 16.22
C THR A 223 -16.53 -11.44 16.69
N GLU A 224 -16.81 -11.16 17.98
CA GLU A 224 -16.54 -9.85 18.57
C GLU A 224 -15.05 -9.49 18.49
N LYS A 225 -14.16 -10.41 18.86
CA LYS A 225 -12.71 -10.23 18.79
C LYS A 225 -12.22 -10.00 17.35
N GLY A 226 -12.76 -10.72 16.38
CA GLY A 226 -12.42 -10.55 14.97
C GLY A 226 -12.81 -9.16 14.47
N ARG A 227 -14.04 -8.72 14.77
CA ARG A 227 -14.53 -7.38 14.42
C ARG A 227 -13.69 -6.26 15.06
N GLU A 228 -13.33 -6.42 16.34
CA GLU A 228 -12.43 -5.49 17.02
C GLU A 228 -11.09 -5.35 16.29
N THR A 229 -10.50 -6.47 15.91
CA THR A 229 -9.22 -6.48 15.18
C THR A 229 -9.31 -5.78 13.83
N VAL A 230 -10.41 -5.94 13.09
CA VAL A 230 -10.64 -5.24 11.81
C VAL A 230 -10.92 -3.76 12.05
N CYS A 231 -11.70 -3.42 13.10
CA CYS A 231 -12.00 -2.05 13.49
C CYS A 231 -10.70 -1.25 13.78
N GLU A 232 -9.82 -1.80 14.59
CA GLU A 232 -8.50 -1.20 14.88
C GLU A 232 -7.67 -0.97 13.61
N ALA A 233 -7.74 -1.89 12.64
CA ALA A 233 -7.06 -1.73 11.37
C ALA A 233 -7.65 -0.56 10.57
N VAL A 234 -8.97 -0.48 10.47
CA VAL A 234 -9.69 0.61 9.77
C VAL A 234 -9.37 1.96 10.39
N GLU A 235 -9.40 2.08 11.72
CA GLU A 235 -9.07 3.32 12.44
C GLU A 235 -7.61 3.73 12.20
N LYS A 236 -6.67 2.81 12.39
CA LYS A 236 -5.25 3.07 12.15
C LYS A 236 -4.93 3.47 10.71
N TYR A 237 -5.67 2.92 9.75
CA TYR A 237 -5.53 3.27 8.33
C TYR A 237 -6.19 4.61 8.00
N GLY A 238 -7.31 4.93 8.66
CA GLY A 238 -7.97 6.23 8.60
C GLY A 238 -7.02 7.34 9.03
N ASP A 239 -6.44 7.24 10.21
CA ASP A 239 -5.45 8.18 10.76
C ASP A 239 -4.21 8.32 9.86
N LYS A 240 -3.71 7.21 9.31
CA LYS A 240 -2.56 7.24 8.41
C LYS A 240 -2.89 7.92 7.07
N ARG A 241 -4.10 7.71 6.53
CA ARG A 241 -4.58 8.38 5.32
C ARG A 241 -4.79 9.87 5.53
N GLU A 242 -5.35 10.26 6.67
CA GLU A 242 -5.55 11.65 7.04
C GLU A 242 -4.22 12.39 7.14
N LYS A 243 -3.25 11.88 7.89
CA LYS A 243 -1.89 12.44 7.99
C LYS A 243 -1.18 12.55 6.64
N ILE A 244 -1.30 11.52 5.77
CA ILE A 244 -0.74 11.58 4.41
C ILE A 244 -1.49 12.59 3.55
N GLY A 245 -2.82 12.71 3.71
CA GLY A 245 -3.64 13.69 3.03
C GLY A 245 -3.28 15.12 3.43
N GLU A 246 -3.11 15.38 4.72
CA GLU A 246 -2.66 16.64 5.28
C GLU A 246 -1.28 17.04 4.76
N ALA A 247 -0.28 16.14 4.88
CA ALA A 247 1.07 16.39 4.39
C ALA A 247 1.12 16.66 2.87
N ARG A 248 0.30 15.95 2.07
CA ARG A 248 0.17 16.21 0.63
C ARG A 248 -0.54 17.52 0.34
N GLY A 249 -1.55 17.88 1.15
CA GLY A 249 -2.27 19.14 1.06
C GLY A 249 -1.35 20.33 1.36
N GLU A 250 -0.55 20.20 2.42
CA GLU A 250 0.43 21.19 2.86
C GLU A 250 1.52 21.41 1.79
N ALA A 251 2.15 20.34 1.32
CA ALA A 251 3.16 20.42 0.25
C ALA A 251 2.61 21.01 -1.05
N ARG A 252 1.36 20.68 -1.43
CA ARG A 252 0.70 21.31 -2.58
C ARG A 252 0.36 22.78 -2.34
N GLY A 253 -0.02 23.12 -1.11
CA GLY A 253 -0.30 24.48 -0.69
C GLY A 253 0.96 25.35 -0.76
N GLU A 254 2.07 24.87 -0.22
CA GLU A 254 3.38 25.55 -0.28
C GLU A 254 3.85 25.74 -1.73
N ALA A 255 3.86 24.70 -2.54
CA ALA A 255 4.27 24.77 -3.94
C ALA A 255 3.41 25.78 -4.73
N ARG A 256 2.07 25.77 -4.52
CA ARG A 256 1.18 26.78 -5.12
C ARG A 256 1.40 28.19 -4.60
N GLY A 257 1.66 28.33 -3.31
CA GLY A 257 1.98 29.60 -2.66
C GLY A 257 3.27 30.20 -3.22
N GLU A 258 4.31 29.40 -3.34
CA GLU A 258 5.61 29.79 -3.88
C GLU A 258 5.53 30.17 -5.37
N ALA A 259 4.82 29.37 -6.19
CA ALA A 259 4.59 29.68 -7.60
C ALA A 259 3.84 31.00 -7.80
N LYS A 260 2.74 31.20 -7.05
CA LYS A 260 1.99 32.46 -7.07
C LYS A 260 2.81 33.65 -6.58
N GLY A 261 3.59 33.47 -5.52
CA GLY A 261 4.48 34.50 -4.98
C GLY A 261 5.53 34.92 -6.01
N SER A 262 6.18 33.96 -6.66
CA SER A 262 7.17 34.21 -7.73
C SER A 262 6.55 34.92 -8.93
N THR A 263 5.39 34.46 -9.42
CA THR A 263 4.67 35.09 -10.54
C THR A 263 4.25 36.54 -10.21
N ASN A 264 3.80 36.79 -8.98
CA ASN A 264 3.43 38.12 -8.54
C ASN A 264 4.65 39.07 -8.39
N ALA A 265 5.78 38.53 -7.92
CA ALA A 265 7.04 39.30 -7.85
C ALA A 265 7.50 39.72 -9.25
N VAL A 266 7.47 38.82 -10.22
CA VAL A 266 7.78 39.10 -11.63
C VAL A 266 6.86 40.19 -12.16
N ARG A 267 5.53 40.10 -11.98
CA ARG A 267 4.59 41.13 -12.42
C ARG A 267 4.85 42.50 -11.80
N LYS A 268 5.14 42.57 -10.51
CA LYS A 268 5.47 43.82 -9.83
C LYS A 268 6.73 44.46 -10.41
N LEU A 269 7.76 43.68 -10.68
CA LEU A 269 8.99 44.20 -11.31
C LEU A 269 8.73 44.70 -12.73
N MET A 270 7.96 43.97 -13.53
CA MET A 270 7.57 44.40 -14.88
C MET A 270 6.84 45.74 -14.85
N GLN A 271 5.87 45.91 -13.93
CA GLN A 271 5.06 47.13 -13.83
C GLN A 271 5.87 48.31 -13.28
N ASN A 272 6.63 48.12 -12.21
CA ASN A 272 7.31 49.20 -11.50
C ASN A 272 8.56 49.69 -12.24
N MET A 273 9.27 48.76 -12.88
CA MET A 273 10.55 49.08 -13.55
C MET A 273 10.44 49.05 -15.08
N LYS A 274 9.23 48.83 -15.64
CA LYS A 274 8.95 48.75 -17.08
C LYS A 274 9.84 47.71 -17.79
N LEU A 275 10.06 46.57 -17.14
CA LEU A 275 10.88 45.46 -17.63
C LEU A 275 10.03 44.47 -18.42
N THR A 276 10.70 43.71 -19.31
CA THR A 276 10.09 42.51 -19.91
C THR A 276 9.99 41.40 -18.90
N ALA A 277 9.15 40.39 -19.15
CA ALA A 277 9.05 39.23 -18.28
C ALA A 277 10.40 38.49 -18.13
N GLU A 278 11.17 38.39 -19.22
CA GLU A 278 12.48 37.79 -19.22
C GLU A 278 13.48 38.55 -18.36
N GLN A 279 13.53 39.87 -18.47
CA GLN A 279 14.38 40.73 -17.65
C GLN A 279 14.03 40.64 -16.16
N ALA A 280 12.73 40.59 -15.83
CA ALA A 280 12.28 40.45 -14.45
C ALA A 280 12.65 39.09 -13.86
N LEU A 281 12.57 38.02 -14.66
CA LEU A 281 12.99 36.65 -14.27
C LEU A 281 14.50 36.57 -14.05
N ASP A 282 15.30 37.23 -14.88
CA ASP A 282 16.76 37.28 -14.73
C ASP A 282 17.17 38.02 -13.44
N ILE A 283 16.51 39.15 -13.11
CA ILE A 283 16.75 39.87 -11.86
C ILE A 283 16.40 39.03 -10.63
N LEU A 284 15.37 38.22 -10.73
CA LEU A 284 14.97 37.30 -9.63
C LEU A 284 15.74 35.96 -9.65
N GLU A 285 16.72 35.80 -10.54
CA GLU A 285 17.54 34.59 -10.72
C GLU A 285 16.68 33.31 -10.93
N ILE A 286 15.49 33.45 -11.52
CA ILE A 286 14.58 32.33 -11.78
C ILE A 286 14.98 31.64 -13.09
N THR A 287 15.40 30.38 -12.98
CA THR A 287 15.89 29.55 -14.09
C THR A 287 15.14 28.21 -14.18
N GLY A 288 15.43 27.40 -15.24
CA GLY A 288 14.90 26.06 -15.40
C GLY A 288 13.39 25.99 -15.64
N GLU A 289 12.76 24.89 -15.19
CA GLU A 289 11.33 24.63 -15.39
C GLU A 289 10.44 25.73 -14.79
N LYS A 290 10.82 26.26 -13.64
CA LYS A 290 10.09 27.34 -12.95
C LYS A 290 9.99 28.62 -13.80
N ARG A 291 11.05 28.93 -14.61
CA ARG A 291 11.04 30.04 -15.56
C ARG A 291 10.00 29.85 -16.66
N THR A 292 9.96 28.64 -17.23
CA THR A 292 9.00 28.28 -18.29
C THR A 292 7.55 28.38 -17.81
N GLU A 293 7.26 27.81 -16.65
CA GLU A 293 5.93 27.85 -16.04
C GLU A 293 5.42 29.27 -15.77
N ILE A 294 6.31 30.16 -15.29
CA ILE A 294 5.93 31.57 -15.02
C ILE A 294 5.67 32.31 -16.32
N LEU A 295 6.47 32.08 -17.37
CA LEU A 295 6.24 32.69 -18.69
C LEU A 295 4.89 32.25 -19.28
N GLU A 296 4.55 30.98 -19.20
CA GLU A 296 3.24 30.45 -19.63
C GLU A 296 2.09 31.12 -18.87
N GLN A 297 2.17 31.21 -17.53
CA GLN A 297 1.16 31.83 -16.69
C GLN A 297 1.00 33.36 -16.92
N LEU A 298 2.06 34.01 -17.39
CA LEU A 298 2.00 35.43 -17.73
C LEU A 298 1.33 35.64 -19.10
N ASN A 299 1.55 34.74 -20.06
CA ASN A 299 0.98 34.79 -21.40
C ASN A 299 -0.52 34.48 -21.41
N GLU A 300 -0.96 33.47 -20.65
CA GLU A 300 -2.38 33.06 -20.55
C GLU A 300 -3.31 34.20 -20.04
N LYS A 301 -2.78 35.18 -19.33
CA LYS A 301 -3.56 36.35 -18.81
C LYS A 301 -3.45 37.58 -19.66
N SER A 302 -2.73 37.53 -20.77
CA SER A 302 -2.63 38.65 -21.71
C SER A 302 -3.70 38.58 -22.81
N ASP A 303 -4.42 37.46 -22.93
CA ASP A 303 -5.44 37.22 -23.96
C ASP A 303 -6.89 37.33 -23.47
N VAL A 304 -7.13 38.05 -22.33
CA VAL A 304 -8.50 38.37 -21.83
C VAL A 304 -8.72 39.86 -21.72
#